data_9885480d254d8d526f4c57e8c9b6359e
#
_entry.id   9885480d254d8d526f4c57e8c9b6359e
#
_cell.length_a   1.000
_cell.length_b   1.000
_cell.length_c   1.000
_cell.angle_alpha   90.00
_cell.angle_beta   90.00
_cell.angle_gamma   90.00
#
_symmetry.space_group_name_H-M   'P 1'
#
loop_
_entity.id
_entity.type
_entity.pdbx_description
1 polymer ?
#
loop_
_entity_poly.entity_id
_entity_poly.type
_entity_poly.pdbx_seq_one_letter_code
_entity_poly.pdbx_strand_id
1 'polypeptide(L)'
;MYHSPYPTPLVPSDVSVSQFLLSSNPDDVPPDQKILSDFDNQQQTLTLQELRFNAARDASTFISRFGLQEGDVVCIFGPNSISWVALAHAILWAGGCFCGINFMATAYELTHYFTVAQPSIIAVDDELLPKALEALKQLKLRTTPRLLVVGDESNARKQEDYPRFPLDFRSSKESPIQPFDLSRRDNRKIPAGMCFSSGTSGKPKGVVFSHHNLIAYLLTLRVTNPFTHNAYMREAFFPSFAHIYGIVSGVLLPAWVGNHVQPMRKFEYLPYLRRCSELKATVLRLVPAAAVRMVKDTAIRDLDLSSVHTVMCSGAPLSDATVKGLKRLLGPETNVLNGYGMSEATITLLRHTRNGQKGSSVGKPAAGVTVCVVDDHFNDVPIGIEGECLVKGPTVFMEYKNNQTETASAFRDGWLCTGDVVKVDEDGYFWLTGRKKELIKYKGNQIAPVELEAILLSHPLVMDAGERARSYREEDTPD
;
A
#
# COMPACT_ATOMS: atom_id res chain seq x y z
N MET A 1 18.70 18.76 -7.60
CA MET A 1 18.66 17.40 -6.97
C MET A 1 18.50 17.54 -5.46
N TYR A 2 17.60 16.77 -4.83
CA TYR A 2 17.23 16.86 -3.42
C TYR A 2 17.45 15.52 -2.73
N HIS A 3 18.27 15.50 -1.71
CA HIS A 3 18.58 14.32 -0.92
C HIS A 3 17.73 14.26 0.35
N SER A 4 17.51 13.05 0.84
CA SER A 4 16.86 12.84 2.13
C SER A 4 17.63 13.52 3.27
N PRO A 5 16.94 14.22 4.20
CA PRO A 5 17.56 14.72 5.42
C PRO A 5 17.78 13.64 6.50
N TYR A 6 17.28 12.41 6.24
CA TYR A 6 17.40 11.27 7.15
C TYR A 6 18.61 10.40 6.78
N PRO A 7 19.15 9.63 7.73
CA PRO A 7 20.18 8.63 7.42
C PRO A 7 19.71 7.65 6.35
N THR A 8 20.59 7.28 5.44
CA THR A 8 20.28 6.23 4.45
C THR A 8 20.32 4.88 5.14
N PRO A 9 19.21 4.09 5.13
CA PRO A 9 19.21 2.78 5.72
C PRO A 9 20.09 1.81 4.93
N LEU A 10 20.82 0.95 5.64
CA LEU A 10 21.56 -0.13 5.02
C LEU A 10 20.61 -1.29 4.74
N VAL A 11 20.25 -1.48 3.47
CA VAL A 11 19.38 -2.55 3.03
C VAL A 11 20.22 -3.79 2.72
N PRO A 12 20.02 -4.94 3.39
CA PRO A 12 20.76 -6.16 3.07
C PRO A 12 20.41 -6.66 1.66
N SER A 13 21.40 -7.20 0.95
CA SER A 13 21.27 -7.59 -0.46
C SER A 13 21.17 -9.10 -0.71
N ASP A 14 21.25 -9.92 0.35
CA ASP A 14 21.38 -11.38 0.29
C ASP A 14 20.46 -12.13 1.27
N VAL A 15 19.36 -11.52 1.65
CA VAL A 15 18.35 -12.13 2.51
C VAL A 15 16.95 -11.99 1.91
N SER A 16 16.09 -12.98 2.14
CA SER A 16 14.67 -12.86 1.81
C SER A 16 13.94 -11.99 2.84
N VAL A 17 12.72 -11.53 2.49
CA VAL A 17 11.85 -10.82 3.45
C VAL A 17 11.65 -11.67 4.71
N SER A 18 11.39 -12.97 4.56
CA SER A 18 11.16 -13.85 5.70
C SER A 18 12.41 -14.02 6.57
N GLN A 19 13.61 -14.16 5.98
CA GLN A 19 14.88 -14.16 6.73
C GLN A 19 15.10 -12.83 7.48
N PHE A 20 14.84 -11.71 6.82
CA PHE A 20 14.96 -10.38 7.43
C PHE A 20 14.03 -10.22 8.64
N LEU A 21 12.76 -10.60 8.50
CA LEU A 21 11.74 -10.48 9.56
C LEU A 21 12.03 -11.42 10.75
N LEU A 22 12.75 -12.51 10.53
CA LEU A 22 13.19 -13.41 11.61
C LEU A 22 14.40 -12.88 12.37
N SER A 23 15.37 -12.31 11.65
CA SER A 23 16.66 -11.88 12.21
C SER A 23 16.64 -10.46 12.77
N SER A 24 15.62 -9.64 12.43
CA SER A 24 15.51 -8.25 12.81
C SER A 24 14.32 -8.04 13.74
N ASN A 25 14.59 -7.48 14.92
CA ASN A 25 13.58 -7.12 15.93
C ASN A 25 13.96 -5.76 16.56
N PRO A 26 13.63 -4.64 15.91
CA PRO A 26 14.15 -3.32 16.29
C PRO A 26 13.57 -2.78 17.60
N ASP A 27 12.49 -3.34 18.10
CA ASP A 27 11.79 -2.87 19.31
C ASP A 27 11.77 -3.95 20.42
N ASP A 28 12.60 -4.99 20.31
CA ASP A 28 12.68 -6.12 21.26
C ASP A 28 11.32 -6.75 21.56
N VAL A 29 10.51 -6.91 20.52
CA VAL A 29 9.14 -7.41 20.60
C VAL A 29 9.14 -8.85 21.09
N PRO A 30 8.37 -9.19 22.15
CA PRO A 30 8.27 -10.56 22.63
C PRO A 30 7.52 -11.46 21.64
N PRO A 31 7.83 -12.77 21.58
CA PRO A 31 7.23 -13.71 20.64
C PRO A 31 5.70 -13.79 20.73
N ASP A 32 5.14 -13.65 21.93
CA ASP A 32 3.69 -13.67 22.22
C ASP A 32 3.00 -12.33 22.00
N GLN A 33 3.74 -11.31 21.48
CA GLN A 33 3.14 -10.02 21.13
C GLN A 33 2.00 -10.22 20.14
N LYS A 34 0.82 -9.73 20.49
CA LYS A 34 -0.34 -9.70 19.62
C LYS A 34 -0.17 -8.64 18.56
N ILE A 35 -0.04 -9.05 17.29
CA ILE A 35 0.20 -8.17 16.15
C ILE A 35 -1.04 -7.94 15.30
N LEU A 36 -1.98 -8.89 15.31
CA LEU A 36 -3.26 -8.77 14.62
C LEU A 36 -4.42 -9.19 15.55
N SER A 37 -5.58 -8.56 15.36
CA SER A 37 -6.86 -9.09 15.83
C SER A 37 -7.94 -8.75 14.81
N ASP A 38 -8.94 -9.63 14.66
CA ASP A 38 -10.01 -9.38 13.71
C ASP A 38 -10.83 -8.15 14.11
N PHE A 39 -11.30 -7.40 13.11
CA PHE A 39 -12.05 -6.17 13.34
C PHE A 39 -13.42 -6.43 13.99
N ASP A 40 -14.12 -7.46 13.55
CA ASP A 40 -15.46 -7.82 14.03
C ASP A 40 -15.41 -8.80 15.20
N ASN A 41 -14.47 -9.77 15.17
CA ASN A 41 -14.25 -10.76 16.23
C ASN A 41 -12.89 -10.57 16.90
N GLN A 42 -12.80 -9.68 17.88
CA GLN A 42 -11.54 -9.33 18.56
C GLN A 42 -10.88 -10.49 19.34
N GLN A 43 -11.59 -11.58 19.57
CA GLN A 43 -11.02 -12.79 20.19
C GLN A 43 -10.15 -13.57 19.21
N GLN A 44 -10.41 -13.43 17.92
CA GLN A 44 -9.56 -13.98 16.88
C GLN A 44 -8.31 -13.10 16.73
N THR A 45 -7.19 -13.62 17.19
CA THR A 45 -5.92 -12.89 17.23
C THR A 45 -4.80 -13.69 16.60
N LEU A 46 -3.71 -13.00 16.25
CA LEU A 46 -2.48 -13.61 15.78
C LEU A 46 -1.29 -12.93 16.46
N THR A 47 -0.46 -13.73 17.12
CA THR A 47 0.80 -13.28 17.73
C THR A 47 1.96 -13.36 16.70
N LEU A 48 3.05 -12.71 17.03
CA LEU A 48 4.26 -12.76 16.19
C LEU A 48 4.80 -14.20 16.02
N GLN A 49 4.82 -14.97 17.10
CA GLN A 49 5.25 -16.36 17.10
C GLN A 49 4.32 -17.24 16.26
N GLU A 50 3.00 -17.08 16.43
CA GLU A 50 2.00 -17.84 15.65
C GLU A 50 2.11 -17.53 14.17
N LEU A 51 2.28 -16.26 13.79
CA LEU A 51 2.50 -15.90 12.39
C LEU A 51 3.72 -16.60 11.80
N ARG A 52 4.87 -16.56 12.49
CA ARG A 52 6.12 -17.19 12.04
C ARG A 52 5.99 -18.72 11.94
N PHE A 53 5.42 -19.34 12.96
CA PHE A 53 5.21 -20.80 12.98
C PHE A 53 4.26 -21.26 11.87
N ASN A 54 3.12 -20.56 11.74
CA ASN A 54 2.13 -20.87 10.71
C ASN A 54 2.72 -20.64 9.30
N ALA A 55 3.43 -19.54 9.07
CA ALA A 55 4.09 -19.29 7.78
C ALA A 55 5.07 -20.42 7.39
N ALA A 56 5.86 -20.90 8.33
CA ALA A 56 6.82 -21.99 8.10
C ALA A 56 6.13 -23.32 7.73
N ARG A 57 5.02 -23.65 8.41
CA ARG A 57 4.25 -24.87 8.15
C ARG A 57 3.43 -24.76 6.87
N ASP A 58 2.76 -23.63 6.68
CA ASP A 58 1.89 -23.41 5.53
C ASP A 58 2.72 -23.31 4.23
N ALA A 59 3.96 -22.79 4.31
CA ALA A 59 4.93 -22.82 3.20
C ALA A 59 5.28 -24.26 2.78
N SER A 60 5.50 -25.16 3.75
CA SER A 60 5.71 -26.58 3.45
C SER A 60 4.53 -27.18 2.68
N THR A 61 3.29 -26.83 3.06
CA THR A 61 2.08 -27.27 2.37
C THR A 61 1.98 -26.68 0.95
N PHE A 62 2.34 -25.41 0.75
CA PHE A 62 2.40 -24.80 -0.58
C PHE A 62 3.35 -25.55 -1.51
N ILE A 63 4.54 -25.91 -1.02
CA ILE A 63 5.54 -26.64 -1.81
C ILE A 63 5.09 -28.08 -2.07
N SER A 64 4.72 -28.84 -1.02
CA SER A 64 4.45 -30.27 -1.13
C SER A 64 3.13 -30.59 -1.85
N ARG A 65 2.06 -29.86 -1.53
CA ARG A 65 0.72 -30.16 -2.06
C ARG A 65 0.33 -29.31 -3.27
N PHE A 66 0.76 -28.03 -3.29
CA PHE A 66 0.43 -27.12 -4.38
C PHE A 66 1.53 -27.03 -5.43
N GLY A 67 2.71 -27.61 -5.17
CA GLY A 67 3.85 -27.60 -6.09
C GLY A 67 4.39 -26.19 -6.36
N LEU A 68 4.23 -25.27 -5.40
CA LEU A 68 4.72 -23.90 -5.52
C LEU A 68 6.24 -23.91 -5.72
N GLN A 69 6.69 -23.24 -6.77
CA GLN A 69 8.09 -23.06 -7.11
C GLN A 69 8.54 -21.62 -6.79
N GLU A 70 9.86 -21.45 -6.71
CA GLU A 70 10.47 -20.13 -6.58
C GLU A 70 9.97 -19.15 -7.64
N GLY A 71 9.52 -17.97 -7.21
CA GLY A 71 9.03 -16.91 -8.10
C GLY A 71 7.64 -17.13 -8.71
N ASP A 72 7.00 -18.27 -8.43
CA ASP A 72 5.62 -18.51 -8.82
C ASP A 72 4.70 -17.46 -8.22
N VAL A 73 3.75 -16.97 -9.02
CA VAL A 73 2.79 -15.96 -8.57
C VAL A 73 1.58 -16.62 -7.93
N VAL A 74 1.28 -16.20 -6.69
CA VAL A 74 0.04 -16.55 -5.99
C VAL A 74 -0.83 -15.31 -5.86
N CYS A 75 -1.93 -15.25 -6.60
CA CYS A 75 -2.90 -14.19 -6.48
C CYS A 75 -3.75 -14.35 -5.22
N ILE A 76 -3.90 -13.27 -4.44
CA ILE A 76 -4.78 -13.21 -3.27
C ILE A 76 -5.93 -12.25 -3.61
N PHE A 77 -7.12 -12.81 -3.80
CA PHE A 77 -8.33 -12.08 -4.14
C PHE A 77 -9.32 -12.13 -2.99
N GLY A 78 -9.27 -11.14 -2.14
CA GLY A 78 -10.10 -11.05 -0.94
C GLY A 78 -9.92 -9.72 -0.20
N PRO A 79 -10.86 -9.38 0.69
CA PRO A 79 -10.74 -8.21 1.54
C PRO A 79 -9.63 -8.39 2.61
N ASN A 80 -9.29 -7.30 3.29
CA ASN A 80 -8.36 -7.33 4.40
C ASN A 80 -8.81 -8.32 5.47
N SER A 81 -7.91 -9.21 5.90
CA SER A 81 -8.17 -10.20 6.94
C SER A 81 -6.87 -10.71 7.55
N ILE A 82 -6.96 -11.38 8.71
CA ILE A 82 -5.82 -12.10 9.31
C ILE A 82 -5.31 -13.19 8.36
N SER A 83 -6.22 -13.91 7.70
CA SER A 83 -5.88 -14.96 6.73
C SER A 83 -5.12 -14.41 5.51
N TRP A 84 -5.44 -13.20 5.06
CA TRP A 84 -4.70 -12.52 3.99
C TRP A 84 -3.23 -12.31 4.38
N VAL A 85 -2.98 -11.82 5.61
CA VAL A 85 -1.63 -11.62 6.13
C VAL A 85 -0.89 -12.95 6.26
N ALA A 86 -1.52 -13.95 6.86
CA ALA A 86 -0.93 -15.29 7.02
C ALA A 86 -0.53 -15.91 5.67
N LEU A 87 -1.40 -15.80 4.66
CA LEU A 87 -1.12 -16.23 3.28
C LEU A 87 0.09 -15.55 2.68
N ALA A 88 0.17 -14.23 2.73
CA ALA A 88 1.29 -13.49 2.16
C ALA A 88 2.62 -13.91 2.79
N HIS A 89 2.65 -14.10 4.12
CA HIS A 89 3.84 -14.57 4.81
C HIS A 89 4.20 -16.02 4.47
N ALA A 90 3.21 -16.92 4.31
CA ALA A 90 3.46 -18.32 3.91
C ALA A 90 4.02 -18.38 2.46
N ILE A 91 3.50 -17.57 1.55
CA ILE A 91 3.98 -17.48 0.17
C ILE A 91 5.43 -16.97 0.14
N LEU A 92 5.74 -15.89 0.87
CA LEU A 92 7.10 -15.36 0.99
C LEU A 92 8.07 -16.37 1.62
N TRP A 93 7.60 -17.12 2.60
CA TRP A 93 8.39 -18.15 3.27
C TRP A 93 8.74 -19.31 2.35
N ALA A 94 7.82 -19.65 1.43
CA ALA A 94 8.00 -20.68 0.41
C ALA A 94 8.83 -20.22 -0.81
N GLY A 95 9.18 -18.93 -0.90
CA GLY A 95 9.89 -18.37 -2.06
C GLY A 95 8.98 -17.98 -3.23
N GLY A 96 7.66 -17.94 -3.04
CA GLY A 96 6.71 -17.44 -4.02
C GLY A 96 6.60 -15.92 -4.04
N CYS A 97 5.93 -15.41 -5.06
CA CYS A 97 5.59 -14.00 -5.23
C CYS A 97 4.08 -13.81 -4.98
N PHE A 98 3.68 -13.20 -3.88
CA PHE A 98 2.27 -12.89 -3.66
C PHE A 98 1.80 -11.75 -4.56
N CYS A 99 0.55 -11.80 -5.02
CA CYS A 99 -0.06 -10.75 -5.83
C CYS A 99 -1.41 -10.35 -5.24
N GLY A 100 -1.47 -9.15 -4.64
CA GLY A 100 -2.73 -8.61 -4.14
C GLY A 100 -3.66 -8.15 -5.25
N ILE A 101 -4.92 -8.63 -5.22
CA ILE A 101 -5.98 -8.18 -6.14
C ILE A 101 -7.08 -7.50 -5.34
N ASN A 102 -7.49 -6.31 -5.79
CA ASN A 102 -8.57 -5.56 -5.15
C ASN A 102 -9.86 -6.39 -5.15
N PHE A 103 -10.41 -6.66 -3.96
CA PHE A 103 -11.62 -7.48 -3.77
C PHE A 103 -12.88 -6.88 -4.43
N MET A 104 -12.86 -5.58 -4.74
CA MET A 104 -13.94 -4.91 -5.47
C MET A 104 -13.89 -5.16 -6.98
N ALA A 105 -12.82 -5.78 -7.50
CA ALA A 105 -12.67 -6.05 -8.93
C ALA A 105 -13.84 -6.83 -9.49
N THR A 106 -14.27 -6.45 -10.70
CA THR A 106 -15.29 -7.17 -11.49
C THR A 106 -14.67 -8.41 -12.13
N ALA A 107 -15.50 -9.35 -12.60
CA ALA A 107 -15.03 -10.52 -13.35
C ALA A 107 -14.26 -10.11 -14.61
N TYR A 108 -14.67 -9.03 -15.27
CA TYR A 108 -13.96 -8.47 -16.43
C TYR A 108 -12.55 -7.98 -16.07
N GLU A 109 -12.40 -7.23 -14.99
CA GLU A 109 -11.09 -6.75 -14.53
C GLU A 109 -10.20 -7.92 -14.08
N LEU A 110 -10.76 -8.94 -13.44
CA LEU A 110 -10.03 -10.15 -13.05
C LEU A 110 -9.42 -10.86 -14.25
N THR A 111 -10.09 -10.87 -15.42
CA THR A 111 -9.50 -11.44 -16.65
C THR A 111 -8.19 -10.75 -17.01
N HIS A 112 -8.15 -9.42 -16.89
CA HIS A 112 -6.92 -8.66 -17.13
C HIS A 112 -5.85 -8.95 -16.07
N TYR A 113 -6.22 -8.93 -14.80
CA TYR A 113 -5.27 -9.18 -13.70
C TYR A 113 -4.63 -10.56 -13.80
N PHE A 114 -5.43 -11.61 -14.03
CA PHE A 114 -4.90 -12.97 -14.20
C PHE A 114 -4.06 -13.12 -15.48
N THR A 115 -4.44 -12.43 -16.57
CA THR A 115 -3.63 -12.41 -17.79
C THR A 115 -2.24 -11.80 -17.56
N VAL A 116 -2.15 -10.72 -16.81
CA VAL A 116 -0.88 -10.07 -16.50
C VAL A 116 -0.08 -10.88 -15.48
N ALA A 117 -0.72 -11.30 -14.38
CA ALA A 117 -0.06 -11.99 -13.28
C ALA A 117 0.39 -13.40 -13.63
N GLN A 118 -0.33 -14.13 -14.51
CA GLN A 118 -0.10 -15.54 -14.85
C GLN A 118 0.08 -16.40 -13.58
N PRO A 119 -0.94 -16.43 -12.66
CA PRO A 119 -0.79 -17.09 -11.39
C PRO A 119 -0.71 -18.61 -11.52
N SER A 120 0.13 -19.26 -10.70
CA SER A 120 0.11 -20.71 -10.49
C SER A 120 -0.99 -21.12 -9.49
N ILE A 121 -1.30 -20.21 -8.54
CA ILE A 121 -2.34 -20.41 -7.53
C ILE A 121 -3.17 -19.13 -7.40
N ILE A 122 -4.50 -19.29 -7.23
CA ILE A 122 -5.40 -18.20 -6.88
C ILE A 122 -6.05 -18.54 -5.54
N ALA A 123 -5.68 -17.79 -4.52
CA ALA A 123 -6.32 -17.80 -3.21
C ALA A 123 -7.46 -16.79 -3.22
N VAL A 124 -8.69 -17.24 -3.06
CA VAL A 124 -9.89 -16.41 -3.22
C VAL A 124 -10.78 -16.50 -1.99
N ASP A 125 -11.27 -15.36 -1.50
CA ASP A 125 -12.28 -15.30 -0.45
C ASP A 125 -13.55 -16.07 -0.89
N ASP A 126 -14.14 -16.82 0.04
CA ASP A 126 -15.27 -17.71 -0.23
C ASP A 126 -16.46 -17.00 -0.94
N GLU A 127 -16.75 -15.77 -0.52
CA GLU A 127 -17.82 -14.95 -1.11
C GLU A 127 -17.49 -14.49 -2.54
N LEU A 128 -16.21 -14.44 -2.91
CA LEU A 128 -15.73 -13.96 -4.21
C LEU A 128 -15.42 -15.10 -5.19
N LEU A 129 -15.48 -16.35 -4.74
CA LEU A 129 -15.19 -17.53 -5.59
C LEU A 129 -16.02 -17.57 -6.88
N PRO A 130 -17.34 -17.30 -6.88
CA PRO A 130 -18.12 -17.31 -8.13
C PRO A 130 -17.59 -16.32 -9.17
N LYS A 131 -17.15 -15.13 -8.72
CA LYS A 131 -16.59 -14.10 -9.58
C LYS A 131 -15.24 -14.51 -10.18
N ALA A 132 -14.38 -15.15 -9.38
CA ALA A 132 -13.10 -15.68 -9.87
C ALA A 132 -13.31 -16.79 -10.91
N LEU A 133 -14.25 -17.71 -10.66
CA LEU A 133 -14.60 -18.79 -11.60
C LEU A 133 -15.16 -18.24 -12.92
N GLU A 134 -15.99 -17.20 -12.87
CA GLU A 134 -16.50 -16.52 -14.06
C GLU A 134 -15.36 -15.94 -14.89
N ALA A 135 -14.42 -15.25 -14.27
CA ALA A 135 -13.25 -14.70 -14.95
C ALA A 135 -12.40 -15.80 -15.60
N LEU A 136 -12.17 -16.90 -14.89
CA LEU A 136 -11.35 -18.01 -15.39
C LEU A 136 -11.98 -18.72 -16.61
N LYS A 137 -13.30 -18.80 -16.71
CA LYS A 137 -14.00 -19.34 -17.90
C LYS A 137 -13.71 -18.56 -19.18
N GLN A 138 -13.38 -17.27 -19.05
CA GLN A 138 -13.11 -16.37 -20.18
C GLN A 138 -11.63 -16.36 -20.58
N LEU A 139 -10.76 -17.04 -19.83
CA LEU A 139 -9.31 -16.95 -19.99
C LEU A 139 -8.68 -18.20 -20.57
N LYS A 140 -7.68 -17.98 -21.43
CA LYS A 140 -6.71 -18.99 -21.84
C LYS A 140 -5.36 -18.67 -21.19
N LEU A 141 -5.15 -19.13 -19.99
CA LEU A 141 -3.86 -19.02 -19.29
C LEU A 141 -2.88 -20.08 -19.82
N ARG A 142 -1.58 -19.82 -19.69
CA ARG A 142 -0.53 -20.79 -20.08
C ARG A 142 -0.64 -22.08 -19.29
N THR A 143 -0.97 -21.96 -17.99
CA THR A 143 -1.24 -23.08 -17.08
C THR A 143 -2.55 -22.80 -16.35
N THR A 144 -3.33 -23.84 -16.08
CA THR A 144 -4.53 -23.70 -15.24
C THR A 144 -4.11 -23.48 -13.79
N PRO A 145 -4.45 -22.35 -13.17
CA PRO A 145 -4.08 -22.11 -11.77
C PRO A 145 -4.85 -23.06 -10.84
N ARG A 146 -4.20 -23.44 -9.73
CA ARG A 146 -4.87 -24.14 -8.64
C ARG A 146 -5.69 -23.13 -7.84
N LEU A 147 -6.91 -23.51 -7.47
CA LEU A 147 -7.77 -22.67 -6.62
C LEU A 147 -7.61 -23.06 -5.16
N LEU A 148 -7.60 -22.07 -4.30
CA LEU A 148 -7.55 -22.16 -2.85
C LEU A 148 -8.62 -21.22 -2.28
N VAL A 149 -9.56 -21.71 -1.51
CA VAL A 149 -10.59 -20.88 -0.87
C VAL A 149 -10.07 -20.35 0.46
N VAL A 150 -10.23 -19.05 0.68
CA VAL A 150 -9.83 -18.36 1.92
C VAL A 150 -11.07 -18.03 2.73
N GLY A 151 -11.13 -18.49 3.97
CA GLY A 151 -12.26 -18.20 4.85
C GLY A 151 -12.14 -18.91 6.19
N ASP A 152 -12.79 -18.35 7.20
CA ASP A 152 -12.84 -18.93 8.54
C ASP A 152 -13.84 -20.07 8.63
N GLU A 153 -13.62 -20.97 9.60
CA GLU A 153 -14.45 -22.16 9.83
C GLU A 153 -15.94 -21.84 10.07
N SER A 154 -16.24 -20.64 10.60
CA SER A 154 -17.59 -20.22 10.95
C SER A 154 -18.49 -19.92 9.75
N ASN A 155 -17.93 -19.62 8.59
CA ASN A 155 -18.63 -19.26 7.35
C ASN A 155 -18.50 -20.30 6.23
N ALA A 156 -18.04 -21.51 6.55
CA ALA A 156 -17.84 -22.56 5.57
C ALA A 156 -19.17 -22.99 4.90
N ARG A 157 -19.57 -22.27 3.85
CA ARG A 157 -20.48 -22.85 2.87
C ARG A 157 -19.78 -24.10 2.33
N LYS A 158 -20.42 -25.25 2.45
CA LYS A 158 -19.92 -26.55 1.98
C LYS A 158 -19.71 -26.54 0.47
N GLN A 159 -18.66 -25.89 0.00
CA GLN A 159 -18.10 -26.13 -1.33
C GLN A 159 -16.93 -27.11 -1.14
N GLU A 160 -17.23 -28.39 -1.21
CA GLU A 160 -16.31 -29.51 -0.97
C GLU A 160 -15.22 -29.65 -2.04
N ASP A 161 -15.28 -28.86 -3.12
CA ASP A 161 -14.45 -29.07 -4.31
C ASP A 161 -13.05 -28.42 -4.26
N TYR A 162 -12.80 -27.49 -3.32
CA TYR A 162 -11.55 -26.74 -3.28
C TYR A 162 -10.92 -26.80 -1.88
N PRO A 163 -9.57 -26.92 -1.80
CA PRO A 163 -8.85 -26.82 -0.53
C PRO A 163 -9.05 -25.44 0.12
N ARG A 164 -9.08 -25.41 1.44
CA ARG A 164 -9.38 -24.22 2.25
C ARG A 164 -8.17 -23.77 3.07
N PHE A 165 -7.92 -22.48 3.06
CA PHE A 165 -6.93 -21.83 3.92
C PHE A 165 -7.67 -21.04 5.03
N PRO A 166 -7.28 -21.16 6.29
CA PRO A 166 -6.16 -21.96 6.83
C PRO A 166 -6.54 -23.40 7.23
N LEU A 167 -7.79 -23.83 7.09
CA LEU A 167 -8.32 -25.08 7.64
C LEU A 167 -7.52 -26.33 7.22
N ASP A 168 -7.40 -26.57 5.89
CA ASP A 168 -6.72 -27.76 5.36
C ASP A 168 -5.20 -27.69 5.54
N PHE A 169 -4.66 -26.48 5.69
CA PHE A 169 -3.24 -26.27 5.98
C PHE A 169 -2.94 -26.59 7.45
N ARG A 170 -3.82 -26.20 8.38
CA ARG A 170 -3.68 -26.53 9.81
C ARG A 170 -3.85 -28.00 10.12
N SER A 171 -4.68 -28.72 9.37
CA SER A 171 -4.87 -30.16 9.47
C SER A 171 -3.77 -30.97 8.77
N SER A 172 -2.90 -30.31 8.03
CA SER A 172 -1.76 -30.92 7.35
C SER A 172 -0.76 -31.49 8.34
N LYS A 173 -0.17 -32.66 8.01
CA LYS A 173 0.92 -33.28 8.77
C LYS A 173 2.30 -32.74 8.39
N GLU A 174 2.35 -31.70 7.56
CA GLU A 174 3.60 -31.11 7.11
C GLU A 174 4.36 -30.45 8.26
N SER A 175 5.66 -30.66 8.29
CA SER A 175 6.55 -30.03 9.27
C SER A 175 6.92 -28.61 8.84
N PRO A 176 7.09 -27.66 9.78
CA PRO A 176 7.61 -26.34 9.47
C PRO A 176 8.97 -26.42 8.77
N ILE A 177 9.18 -25.60 7.76
CA ILE A 177 10.44 -25.49 7.01
C ILE A 177 11.17 -24.18 7.34
N GLN A 178 12.45 -24.11 6.99
CA GLN A 178 13.21 -22.86 7.05
C GLN A 178 12.68 -21.87 6.01
N PRO A 179 12.80 -20.55 6.25
CA PRO A 179 12.39 -19.54 5.29
C PRO A 179 13.20 -19.67 4.00
N PHE A 180 12.59 -19.25 2.89
CA PHE A 180 13.27 -19.17 1.59
C PHE A 180 14.63 -18.48 1.72
N ASP A 181 15.69 -19.19 1.33
CA ASP A 181 17.07 -18.78 1.55
C ASP A 181 17.63 -18.04 0.33
N LEU A 182 18.06 -16.80 0.55
CA LEU A 182 18.73 -15.98 -0.45
C LEU A 182 20.20 -15.70 -0.12
N SER A 183 20.80 -16.43 0.81
CA SER A 183 22.22 -16.32 1.11
C SER A 183 23.07 -16.45 -0.16
N ARG A 184 23.95 -15.48 -0.40
CA ARG A 184 24.81 -15.37 -1.60
C ARG A 184 24.06 -15.10 -2.92
N ARG A 185 22.80 -14.68 -2.88
CA ARG A 185 22.00 -14.32 -4.05
C ARG A 185 21.58 -12.85 -3.97
N ASP A 186 21.56 -12.16 -5.11
CA ASP A 186 21.13 -10.76 -5.18
C ASP A 186 19.60 -10.67 -5.06
N ASN A 187 19.12 -10.28 -3.89
CA ASN A 187 17.70 -10.18 -3.59
C ASN A 187 16.97 -9.05 -4.36
N ARG A 188 17.72 -8.17 -5.05
CA ARG A 188 17.15 -7.15 -5.96
C ARG A 188 16.57 -7.76 -7.23
N LYS A 189 16.99 -8.98 -7.57
CA LYS A 189 16.59 -9.70 -8.79
C LYS A 189 15.50 -10.75 -8.56
N ILE A 190 15.10 -10.97 -7.33
CA ILE A 190 14.15 -12.02 -6.95
C ILE A 190 12.81 -11.37 -6.58
N PRO A 191 11.74 -11.64 -7.36
CA PRO A 191 10.40 -11.15 -7.06
C PRO A 191 9.90 -11.67 -5.71
N ALA A 192 9.24 -10.81 -4.93
CA ALA A 192 8.65 -11.17 -3.64
C ALA A 192 7.16 -10.83 -3.59
N GLY A 193 6.75 -9.76 -4.23
CA GLY A 193 5.36 -9.33 -4.24
C GLY A 193 4.99 -8.53 -5.48
N MET A 194 3.71 -8.42 -5.73
CA MET A 194 3.16 -7.63 -6.82
C MET A 194 1.84 -6.99 -6.41
N CYS A 195 1.57 -5.80 -6.92
CA CYS A 195 0.24 -5.20 -6.88
C CYS A 195 -0.06 -4.54 -8.24
N PHE A 196 -1.30 -4.11 -8.43
CA PHE A 196 -1.68 -3.41 -9.65
C PHE A 196 -1.74 -1.90 -9.40
N SER A 197 -1.09 -1.12 -10.28
CA SER A 197 -1.27 0.32 -10.31
C SER A 197 -2.47 0.68 -11.18
N SER A 198 -3.19 1.73 -10.80
CA SER A 198 -4.37 2.22 -11.55
C SER A 198 -4.02 2.80 -12.93
N GLY A 199 -2.73 3.03 -13.20
CA GLY A 199 -2.21 3.53 -14.46
C GLY A 199 -2.93 4.78 -14.99
N THR A 200 -2.23 5.88 -15.19
CA THR A 200 -2.81 7.14 -15.73
C THR A 200 -3.16 7.06 -17.22
N SER A 201 -2.79 5.98 -17.91
CA SER A 201 -2.85 5.91 -19.39
C SER A 201 -3.45 4.63 -19.97
N GLY A 202 -4.19 3.83 -19.18
CA GLY A 202 -4.74 2.59 -19.72
C GLY A 202 -5.11 1.54 -18.66
N LYS A 203 -5.01 0.26 -19.05
CA LYS A 203 -5.30 -0.86 -18.16
C LYS A 203 -4.28 -0.94 -17.01
N PRO A 204 -4.69 -1.39 -15.81
CA PRO A 204 -3.79 -1.55 -14.67
C PRO A 204 -2.55 -2.38 -14.99
N LYS A 205 -1.38 -1.94 -14.49
CA LYS A 205 -0.09 -2.60 -14.70
C LYS A 205 0.30 -3.39 -13.45
N GLY A 206 0.85 -4.58 -13.63
CA GLY A 206 1.38 -5.37 -12.51
C GLY A 206 2.76 -4.86 -12.08
N VAL A 207 2.82 -4.15 -10.96
CA VAL A 207 4.06 -3.60 -10.38
C VAL A 207 4.73 -4.65 -9.54
N VAL A 208 5.92 -5.10 -9.91
CA VAL A 208 6.66 -6.18 -9.24
C VAL A 208 7.68 -5.58 -8.27
N PHE A 209 7.70 -6.12 -7.05
CA PHE A 209 8.66 -5.77 -6.00
C PHE A 209 9.61 -6.94 -5.72
N SER A 210 10.89 -6.65 -5.64
CA SER A 210 11.88 -7.61 -5.18
C SER A 210 11.87 -7.74 -3.65
N HIS A 211 12.52 -8.78 -3.12
CA HIS A 211 12.77 -8.89 -1.67
C HIS A 211 13.50 -7.65 -1.14
N HIS A 212 14.46 -7.12 -1.89
CA HIS A 212 15.18 -5.89 -1.55
C HIS A 212 14.24 -4.69 -1.42
N ASN A 213 13.31 -4.49 -2.36
CA ASN A 213 12.36 -3.39 -2.30
C ASN A 213 11.50 -3.46 -1.05
N LEU A 214 10.93 -4.63 -0.72
CA LEU A 214 10.05 -4.77 0.44
C LEU A 214 10.80 -4.53 1.76
N ILE A 215 12.04 -4.99 1.88
CA ILE A 215 12.91 -4.70 3.04
C ILE A 215 13.25 -3.20 3.11
N ALA A 216 13.60 -2.61 1.95
CA ALA A 216 13.90 -1.19 1.87
C ALA A 216 12.70 -0.33 2.31
N TYR A 217 11.48 -0.71 1.96
CA TYR A 217 10.27 -0.01 2.38
C TYR A 217 10.12 0.03 3.89
N LEU A 218 10.30 -1.12 4.55
CA LEU A 218 10.22 -1.21 6.00
C LEU A 218 11.28 -0.34 6.68
N LEU A 219 12.53 -0.45 6.26
CA LEU A 219 13.65 0.31 6.79
C LEU A 219 13.46 1.82 6.57
N THR A 220 13.05 2.23 5.36
CA THR A 220 12.79 3.63 5.02
C THR A 220 11.67 4.22 5.88
N LEU A 221 10.56 3.50 6.08
CA LEU A 221 9.48 3.95 6.95
C LEU A 221 9.95 4.15 8.39
N ARG A 222 10.67 3.17 8.93
CA ARG A 222 11.16 3.20 10.31
C ARG A 222 12.17 4.33 10.53
N VAL A 223 13.14 4.48 9.63
CA VAL A 223 14.18 5.52 9.75
C VAL A 223 13.58 6.92 9.58
N THR A 224 12.65 7.08 8.63
CA THR A 224 12.01 8.38 8.38
C THR A 224 11.10 8.82 9.54
N ASN A 225 10.37 7.89 10.14
CA ASN A 225 9.40 8.21 11.20
C ASN A 225 9.32 7.13 12.29
N PRO A 226 10.34 7.00 13.14
CA PRO A 226 10.39 5.96 14.17
C PRO A 226 9.32 6.13 15.25
N PHE A 227 8.81 7.35 15.47
CA PHE A 227 7.77 7.62 16.46
C PHE A 227 6.40 7.05 16.07
N THR A 228 6.15 6.86 14.79
CA THR A 228 4.88 6.32 14.28
C THR A 228 4.99 4.83 13.94
N HIS A 229 6.15 4.36 13.43
CA HIS A 229 6.33 2.98 13.00
C HIS A 229 7.12 2.17 14.02
N ASN A 230 6.47 1.76 15.11
CA ASN A 230 7.06 1.03 16.24
C ASN A 230 6.05 0.09 16.91
N ALA A 231 6.51 -0.71 17.89
CA ALA A 231 5.70 -1.71 18.59
C ALA A 231 4.50 -1.13 19.35
N TYR A 232 4.51 0.14 19.70
CA TYR A 232 3.41 0.78 20.44
C TYR A 232 2.29 1.29 19.54
N MET A 233 2.46 1.24 18.22
CA MET A 233 1.43 1.65 17.28
C MET A 233 0.26 0.67 17.32
N ARG A 234 -0.95 1.23 17.47
CA ARG A 234 -2.23 0.49 17.43
C ARG A 234 -3.14 1.18 16.43
N GLU A 235 -3.75 0.41 15.56
CA GLU A 235 -4.62 0.97 14.52
C GLU A 235 -5.70 0.01 14.04
N ALA A 236 -6.89 0.54 13.79
CA ALA A 236 -7.84 -0.06 12.87
C ALA A 236 -7.37 0.26 11.44
N PHE A 237 -7.35 -0.72 10.55
CA PHE A 237 -6.66 -0.59 9.27
C PHE A 237 -7.58 -0.95 8.11
N PHE A 238 -7.99 0.03 7.33
CA PHE A 238 -8.85 -0.17 6.16
C PHE A 238 -8.13 -0.10 4.80
N PRO A 239 -6.93 0.51 4.63
CA PRO A 239 -6.28 0.54 3.33
C PRO A 239 -6.09 -0.87 2.78
N SER A 240 -6.44 -1.07 1.50
CA SER A 240 -6.44 -2.41 0.91
C SER A 240 -5.07 -3.09 0.97
N PHE A 241 -5.03 -4.33 1.44
CA PHE A 241 -3.83 -5.18 1.40
C PHE A 241 -3.41 -5.55 -0.02
N ALA A 242 -4.27 -5.36 -1.00
CA ALA A 242 -3.93 -5.49 -2.41
C ALA A 242 -3.17 -4.28 -2.99
N HIS A 243 -3.02 -3.20 -2.22
CA HIS A 243 -2.29 -2.00 -2.60
C HIS A 243 -0.97 -1.93 -1.83
N ILE A 244 0.08 -1.37 -2.45
CA ILE A 244 1.42 -1.30 -1.82
C ILE A 244 1.41 -0.67 -0.42
N TYR A 245 0.56 0.33 -0.19
CA TYR A 245 0.40 0.94 1.14
C TYR A 245 -0.07 -0.08 2.19
N GLY A 246 -1.07 -0.89 1.84
CA GLY A 246 -1.58 -1.95 2.70
C GLY A 246 -0.56 -3.07 2.89
N ILE A 247 0.12 -3.49 1.81
CA ILE A 247 1.18 -4.51 1.87
C ILE A 247 2.25 -4.10 2.90
N VAL A 248 2.77 -2.89 2.78
CA VAL A 248 3.89 -2.47 3.65
C VAL A 248 3.41 -2.20 5.08
N SER A 249 2.34 -1.43 5.25
CA SER A 249 1.93 -0.95 6.57
C SER A 249 1.05 -1.92 7.35
N GLY A 250 0.24 -2.73 6.67
CA GLY A 250 -0.74 -3.64 7.30
C GLY A 250 -0.32 -5.10 7.28
N VAL A 251 0.55 -5.51 6.34
CA VAL A 251 0.97 -6.92 6.20
C VAL A 251 2.39 -7.13 6.73
N LEU A 252 3.37 -6.32 6.27
CA LEU A 252 4.78 -6.56 6.59
C LEU A 252 5.22 -5.87 7.89
N LEU A 253 4.79 -4.64 8.13
CA LEU A 253 5.22 -3.86 9.29
C LEU A 253 4.88 -4.53 10.63
N PRO A 254 3.65 -5.07 10.86
CA PRO A 254 3.32 -5.76 12.10
C PRO A 254 4.22 -6.95 12.40
N ALA A 255 4.63 -7.69 11.36
CA ALA A 255 5.52 -8.83 11.49
C ALA A 255 6.97 -8.44 11.83
N TRP A 256 7.34 -7.17 11.68
CA TRP A 256 8.68 -6.66 11.93
C TRP A 256 8.80 -5.87 13.23
N VAL A 257 7.94 -4.86 13.43
CA VAL A 257 8.00 -3.98 14.60
C VAL A 257 7.01 -4.35 15.70
N GLY A 258 6.14 -5.35 15.48
CA GLY A 258 5.21 -5.82 16.49
C GLY A 258 4.02 -4.91 16.79
N ASN A 259 3.73 -3.93 15.93
CA ASN A 259 2.56 -3.08 16.11
C ASN A 259 1.25 -3.85 15.95
N HIS A 260 0.19 -3.39 16.62
CA HIS A 260 -1.11 -4.05 16.61
C HIS A 260 -2.04 -3.45 15.55
N VAL A 261 -2.48 -4.28 14.61
CA VAL A 261 -3.35 -3.94 13.49
C VAL A 261 -4.67 -4.72 13.59
N GLN A 262 -5.80 -4.02 13.38
CA GLN A 262 -7.11 -4.64 13.19
C GLN A 262 -7.56 -4.42 11.75
N PRO A 263 -7.43 -5.42 10.87
CA PRO A 263 -7.78 -5.30 9.46
C PRO A 263 -9.30 -5.18 9.28
N MET A 264 -9.75 -4.08 8.69
CA MET A 264 -11.14 -3.83 8.34
C MET A 264 -11.42 -4.31 6.92
N ARG A 265 -12.42 -5.18 6.73
CA ARG A 265 -12.78 -5.76 5.41
C ARG A 265 -13.23 -4.71 4.40
N LYS A 266 -14.06 -3.76 4.83
CA LYS A 266 -14.61 -2.66 4.03
C LYS A 266 -14.68 -1.41 4.87
N PHE A 267 -14.26 -0.28 4.34
CA PHE A 267 -14.30 0.98 5.07
C PHE A 267 -15.73 1.44 5.32
N GLU A 268 -16.04 1.66 6.60
CA GLU A 268 -17.26 2.29 7.08
C GLU A 268 -16.88 3.32 8.14
N TYR A 269 -17.19 4.58 7.87
CA TYR A 269 -16.64 5.73 8.60
C TYR A 269 -16.89 5.69 10.11
N LEU A 270 -18.14 5.56 10.57
CA LEU A 270 -18.46 5.54 12.01
C LEU A 270 -17.99 4.26 12.71
N PRO A 271 -18.18 3.04 12.15
CA PRO A 271 -17.59 1.82 12.70
C PRO A 271 -16.07 1.92 12.82
N TYR A 272 -15.37 2.49 11.84
CA TYR A 272 -13.93 2.72 11.89
C TYR A 272 -13.52 3.59 13.08
N LEU A 273 -14.15 4.77 13.26
CA LEU A 273 -13.80 5.70 14.35
C LEU A 273 -14.17 5.15 15.73
N ARG A 274 -15.28 4.44 15.86
CA ARG A 274 -15.65 3.72 17.09
C ARG A 274 -14.59 2.69 17.45
N ARG A 275 -14.17 1.89 16.48
CA ARG A 275 -13.10 0.90 16.69
C ARG A 275 -11.78 1.57 17.09
N CYS A 276 -11.43 2.69 16.49
CA CYS A 276 -10.24 3.45 16.89
C CYS A 276 -10.31 3.93 18.33
N SER A 277 -11.49 4.38 18.79
CA SER A 277 -11.73 4.76 20.19
C SER A 277 -11.59 3.57 21.15
N GLU A 278 -12.23 2.44 20.85
CA GLU A 278 -12.19 1.22 21.67
C GLU A 278 -10.79 0.60 21.76
N LEU A 279 -10.08 0.55 20.63
CA LEU A 279 -8.70 0.04 20.53
C LEU A 279 -7.69 0.97 21.21
N LYS A 280 -8.09 2.20 21.58
CA LYS A 280 -7.15 3.26 21.93
C LYS A 280 -6.09 3.42 20.84
N ALA A 281 -6.54 3.57 19.61
CA ALA A 281 -5.68 3.71 18.46
C ALA A 281 -4.73 4.88 18.64
N THR A 282 -3.47 4.70 18.26
CA THR A 282 -2.44 5.73 18.33
C THR A 282 -2.30 6.44 16.98
N VAL A 283 -2.75 5.79 15.92
CA VAL A 283 -2.69 6.30 14.55
C VAL A 283 -4.07 6.19 13.90
N LEU A 284 -4.52 7.25 13.26
CA LEU A 284 -5.65 7.23 12.33
C LEU A 284 -5.14 7.26 10.89
N ARG A 285 -5.67 6.38 10.06
CA ARG A 285 -5.48 6.47 8.59
C ARG A 285 -6.72 7.06 7.97
N LEU A 286 -6.55 8.09 7.16
CA LEU A 286 -7.65 8.79 6.53
C LEU A 286 -7.34 9.03 5.05
N VAL A 287 -8.37 9.17 4.26
CA VAL A 287 -8.31 9.83 2.95
C VAL A 287 -8.84 11.26 3.12
N PRO A 288 -8.51 12.22 2.25
CA PRO A 288 -8.90 13.62 2.41
C PRO A 288 -10.40 13.82 2.64
N ALA A 289 -11.27 13.12 1.92
CA ALA A 289 -12.72 13.18 2.11
C ALA A 289 -13.16 12.78 3.55
N ALA A 290 -12.57 11.69 4.08
CA ALA A 290 -12.85 11.27 5.45
C ALA A 290 -12.29 12.26 6.49
N ALA A 291 -11.14 12.87 6.23
CA ALA A 291 -10.56 13.90 7.09
C ALA A 291 -11.42 15.17 7.13
N VAL A 292 -11.91 15.64 5.98
CA VAL A 292 -12.85 16.78 5.88
C VAL A 292 -14.15 16.47 6.62
N ARG A 293 -14.71 15.27 6.41
CA ARG A 293 -15.91 14.83 7.15
C ARG A 293 -15.67 14.85 8.66
N MET A 294 -14.55 14.31 9.12
CA MET A 294 -14.22 14.23 10.54
C MET A 294 -14.16 15.60 11.21
N VAL A 295 -13.65 16.63 10.54
CA VAL A 295 -13.61 18.00 11.06
C VAL A 295 -15.00 18.61 11.19
N LYS A 296 -15.94 18.25 10.31
CA LYS A 296 -17.30 18.82 10.24
C LYS A 296 -18.32 18.00 11.05
N ASP A 297 -18.06 16.71 11.33
CA ASP A 297 -19.01 15.78 11.94
C ASP A 297 -19.08 15.96 13.45
N THR A 298 -20.30 16.25 13.94
CA THR A 298 -20.56 16.36 15.38
C THR A 298 -20.81 15.01 16.06
N ALA A 299 -21.20 13.98 15.30
CA ALA A 299 -21.53 12.65 15.83
C ALA A 299 -20.33 11.89 16.44
N ILE A 300 -19.11 12.37 16.18
CA ILE A 300 -17.89 11.76 16.73
C ILE A 300 -17.37 12.41 18.01
N ARG A 301 -18.03 13.46 18.51
CA ARG A 301 -17.57 14.22 19.69
C ARG A 301 -17.57 13.40 20.97
N ASP A 302 -18.39 12.38 21.05
CA ASP A 302 -18.47 11.48 22.20
C ASP A 302 -17.48 10.31 22.13
N LEU A 303 -16.68 10.22 21.05
CA LEU A 303 -15.64 9.21 20.90
C LEU A 303 -14.36 9.66 21.59
N ASP A 304 -13.81 8.81 22.46
CA ASP A 304 -12.50 9.05 23.07
C ASP A 304 -11.36 8.70 22.07
N LEU A 305 -10.87 9.72 21.38
CA LEU A 305 -9.75 9.63 20.45
C LEU A 305 -8.47 10.26 21.05
N SER A 306 -8.40 10.46 22.37
CA SER A 306 -7.27 11.12 23.05
C SER A 306 -5.94 10.37 22.93
N SER A 307 -5.98 9.06 22.64
CA SER A 307 -4.79 8.24 22.36
C SER A 307 -4.16 8.50 20.99
N VAL A 308 -4.88 9.18 20.08
CA VAL A 308 -4.40 9.45 18.73
C VAL A 308 -3.36 10.57 18.74
N HIS A 309 -2.13 10.23 18.44
CA HIS A 309 -1.06 11.22 18.28
C HIS A 309 -0.65 11.47 16.82
N THR A 310 -1.14 10.64 15.88
CA THR A 310 -0.81 10.78 14.45
C THR A 310 -2.02 10.51 13.58
N VAL A 311 -2.25 11.38 12.60
CA VAL A 311 -3.17 11.17 11.49
C VAL A 311 -2.32 11.01 10.22
N MET A 312 -2.45 9.89 9.54
CA MET A 312 -1.81 9.64 8.25
C MET A 312 -2.86 9.80 7.14
N CYS A 313 -2.70 10.83 6.34
CA CYS A 313 -3.55 11.08 5.18
C CYS A 313 -2.76 10.89 3.90
N SER A 314 -3.34 10.24 2.90
CA SER A 314 -2.69 9.98 1.61
C SER A 314 -3.75 9.77 0.52
N GLY A 315 -3.31 9.76 -0.75
CA GLY A 315 -4.16 9.53 -1.91
C GLY A 315 -4.57 10.81 -2.64
N ALA A 316 -4.59 11.96 -1.97
CA ALA A 316 -4.81 13.28 -2.56
C ALA A 316 -4.27 14.37 -1.62
N PRO A 317 -4.10 15.62 -2.08
CA PRO A 317 -3.70 16.74 -1.24
C PRO A 317 -4.68 17.02 -0.10
N LEU A 318 -4.14 17.43 1.04
CA LEU A 318 -4.91 17.79 2.24
C LEU A 318 -4.81 19.31 2.48
N SER A 319 -5.94 20.01 2.58
CA SER A 319 -5.93 21.46 2.78
C SER A 319 -5.44 21.86 4.18
N ASP A 320 -4.82 23.03 4.29
CA ASP A 320 -4.38 23.61 5.57
C ASP A 320 -5.53 23.79 6.56
N ALA A 321 -6.73 24.12 6.07
CA ALA A 321 -7.92 24.25 6.89
C ALA A 321 -8.30 22.90 7.56
N THR A 322 -8.22 21.82 6.80
CA THR A 322 -8.48 20.45 7.32
C THR A 322 -7.41 20.05 8.33
N VAL A 323 -6.13 20.31 8.07
CA VAL A 323 -5.04 20.05 9.01
C VAL A 323 -5.27 20.78 10.34
N LYS A 324 -5.59 22.09 10.29
CA LYS A 324 -5.93 22.89 11.49
C LYS A 324 -7.17 22.37 12.21
N GLY A 325 -8.17 21.91 11.45
CA GLY A 325 -9.41 21.31 12.00
C GLY A 325 -9.12 20.02 12.76
N LEU A 326 -8.35 19.11 12.20
CA LEU A 326 -7.94 17.86 12.85
C LEU A 326 -7.14 18.12 14.14
N LYS A 327 -6.21 19.09 14.13
CA LYS A 327 -5.45 19.47 15.34
C LYS A 327 -6.33 20.08 16.42
N ARG A 328 -7.38 20.83 16.07
CA ARG A 328 -8.36 21.33 17.03
C ARG A 328 -9.19 20.21 17.66
N LEU A 329 -9.51 19.18 16.88
CA LEU A 329 -10.32 18.04 17.29
C LEU A 329 -9.56 17.04 18.17
N LEU A 330 -8.33 16.69 17.74
CA LEU A 330 -7.52 15.62 18.35
C LEU A 330 -6.45 16.12 19.32
N GLY A 331 -6.18 17.44 19.33
CA GLY A 331 -5.15 18.06 20.13
C GLY A 331 -4.07 18.76 19.27
N PRO A 332 -3.50 19.88 19.76
CA PRO A 332 -2.54 20.70 19.00
C PRO A 332 -1.25 19.96 18.64
N GLU A 333 -0.87 18.98 19.47
CA GLU A 333 0.33 18.16 19.29
C GLU A 333 0.14 17.00 18.32
N THR A 334 -1.08 16.79 17.81
CA THR A 334 -1.34 15.70 16.85
C THR A 334 -0.57 15.93 15.56
N ASN A 335 0.21 14.93 15.16
CA ASN A 335 0.88 14.89 13.87
C ASN A 335 -0.14 14.60 12.76
N VAL A 336 -0.32 15.54 11.84
CA VAL A 336 -1.13 15.29 10.64
C VAL A 336 -0.18 15.15 9.45
N LEU A 337 0.08 13.92 9.04
CA LEU A 337 1.04 13.59 8.00
C LEU A 337 0.34 13.45 6.65
N ASN A 338 0.65 14.35 5.73
CA ASN A 338 0.27 14.20 4.33
C ASN A 338 1.40 13.44 3.62
N GLY A 339 1.12 12.20 3.18
CA GLY A 339 2.12 11.34 2.54
C GLY A 339 1.91 11.27 1.04
N TYR A 340 3.01 11.31 0.28
CA TYR A 340 3.02 11.09 -1.16
C TYR A 340 3.81 9.84 -1.50
N GLY A 341 3.29 9.07 -2.45
CA GLY A 341 3.91 7.89 -3.01
C GLY A 341 3.04 7.26 -4.10
N MET A 342 3.60 6.31 -4.81
CA MET A 342 2.95 5.56 -5.88
C MET A 342 3.34 4.09 -5.79
N SER A 343 2.65 3.22 -6.53
CA SER A 343 2.98 1.79 -6.52
C SER A 343 4.44 1.55 -6.92
N GLU A 344 4.92 2.29 -7.91
CA GLU A 344 6.26 2.15 -8.49
C GLU A 344 7.39 2.72 -7.62
N ALA A 345 7.09 3.60 -6.66
CA ALA A 345 8.10 4.21 -5.76
C ALA A 345 7.66 4.20 -4.29
N THR A 346 6.64 3.48 -3.98
CA THR A 346 6.05 3.32 -2.66
C THR A 346 5.86 4.63 -1.86
N ILE A 347 5.21 4.58 -0.71
CA ILE A 347 4.82 5.67 0.19
C ILE A 347 5.98 6.60 0.64
N THR A 348 7.15 6.36 0.17
CA THR A 348 8.38 6.83 0.79
C THR A 348 8.99 8.03 0.13
N LEU A 349 8.31 8.61 -0.87
CA LEU A 349 8.87 9.74 -1.55
C LEU A 349 9.08 10.92 -0.62
N LEU A 350 8.04 11.29 0.11
CA LEU A 350 8.05 12.52 0.88
C LEU A 350 7.35 12.30 2.22
N ARG A 351 7.96 12.80 3.29
CA ARG A 351 7.45 12.68 4.67
C ARG A 351 7.76 13.91 5.50
N HIS A 352 6.90 14.19 6.48
CA HIS A 352 7.17 15.16 7.53
C HIS A 352 7.79 14.49 8.74
N THR A 353 8.66 15.20 9.43
CA THR A 353 9.05 14.90 10.80
C THR A 353 7.99 15.38 11.79
N ARG A 354 8.01 14.86 13.02
CA ARG A 354 7.10 15.28 14.09
C ARG A 354 7.05 16.80 14.29
N ASN A 355 8.19 17.47 14.15
CA ASN A 355 8.34 18.91 14.38
C ASN A 355 8.49 19.74 13.09
N GLY A 356 8.42 19.12 11.92
CA GLY A 356 8.73 19.76 10.63
C GLY A 356 7.55 19.81 9.67
N GLN A 357 6.32 19.80 10.18
CA GLN A 357 5.13 19.86 9.34
C GLN A 357 4.95 21.29 8.79
N LYS A 358 4.80 21.42 7.47
CA LYS A 358 4.63 22.70 6.79
C LYS A 358 3.38 22.66 5.91
N GLY A 359 2.25 23.06 6.48
CA GLY A 359 0.96 23.20 5.81
C GLY A 359 0.53 21.94 5.06
N SER A 360 0.05 22.13 3.83
CA SER A 360 -0.39 21.09 2.90
C SER A 360 0.75 20.41 2.15
N SER A 361 2.02 20.73 2.45
CA SER A 361 3.15 20.06 1.79
C SER A 361 3.13 18.56 2.03
N VAL A 362 3.70 17.80 1.10
CA VAL A 362 3.88 16.35 1.25
C VAL A 362 5.19 15.96 1.92
N GLY A 363 5.95 16.96 2.42
CA GLY A 363 7.17 16.76 3.20
C GLY A 363 8.45 16.83 2.40
N LYS A 364 9.46 16.08 2.85
CA LYS A 364 10.82 15.98 2.28
C LYS A 364 11.09 14.55 1.82
N PRO A 365 12.12 14.31 1.00
CA PRO A 365 12.47 12.96 0.58
C PRO A 365 12.68 12.03 1.78
N ALA A 366 12.10 10.84 1.73
CA ALA A 366 12.23 9.83 2.76
C ALA A 366 13.65 9.23 2.79
N ALA A 367 13.99 8.52 3.86
CA ALA A 367 15.32 7.94 4.05
C ALA A 367 15.74 7.06 2.86
N GLY A 368 16.93 7.34 2.31
CA GLY A 368 17.48 6.61 1.16
C GLY A 368 16.88 6.99 -0.21
N VAL A 369 15.96 7.95 -0.26
CA VAL A 369 15.35 8.44 -1.51
C VAL A 369 16.00 9.74 -1.94
N THR A 370 16.26 9.87 -3.24
CA THR A 370 16.70 11.09 -3.90
C THR A 370 15.66 11.51 -4.93
N VAL A 371 15.40 12.82 -5.02
CA VAL A 371 14.42 13.41 -5.93
C VAL A 371 15.08 14.47 -6.80
N CYS A 372 14.75 14.47 -8.11
CA CYS A 372 14.99 15.61 -9.00
C CYS A 372 13.66 16.22 -9.42
N VAL A 373 13.66 17.53 -9.68
CA VAL A 373 12.51 18.23 -10.28
C VAL A 373 12.99 18.84 -11.58
N VAL A 374 12.37 18.46 -12.70
CA VAL A 374 12.87 18.77 -14.05
C VAL A 374 11.78 19.36 -14.95
N ASP A 375 12.23 20.14 -15.94
CA ASP A 375 11.38 20.63 -17.03
C ASP A 375 11.09 19.54 -18.10
N ASP A 376 10.38 19.89 -19.18
CA ASP A 376 10.10 18.98 -20.28
C ASP A 376 11.35 18.55 -21.09
N HIS A 377 12.47 19.26 -20.93
CA HIS A 377 13.77 18.94 -21.52
C HIS A 377 14.69 18.17 -20.57
N PHE A 378 14.19 17.82 -19.37
CA PHE A 378 14.91 17.16 -18.29
C PHE A 378 16.06 17.98 -17.68
N ASN A 379 15.97 19.31 -17.74
CA ASN A 379 16.86 20.18 -17.00
C ASN A 379 16.30 20.41 -15.59
N ASP A 380 17.17 20.51 -14.59
CA ASP A 380 16.77 20.89 -13.22
C ASP A 380 16.07 22.26 -13.24
N VAL A 381 14.91 22.34 -12.58
CA VAL A 381 14.19 23.62 -12.42
C VAL A 381 14.65 24.37 -11.15
N PRO A 382 14.58 25.71 -11.14
CA PRO A 382 14.83 26.51 -9.93
C PRO A 382 13.87 26.22 -8.80
N ILE A 383 14.28 26.52 -7.56
CA ILE A 383 13.40 26.46 -6.37
C ILE A 383 12.17 27.34 -6.61
N GLY A 384 11.00 26.83 -6.22
CA GLY A 384 9.70 27.51 -6.38
C GLY A 384 9.05 27.33 -7.75
N ILE A 385 9.77 26.77 -8.74
CA ILE A 385 9.24 26.45 -10.06
C ILE A 385 8.72 25.01 -10.08
N GLU A 386 7.63 24.79 -10.79
CA GLU A 386 7.02 23.48 -11.01
C GLU A 386 7.81 22.66 -12.02
N GLY A 387 7.89 21.35 -11.80
CA GLY A 387 8.51 20.41 -12.70
C GLY A 387 8.12 18.97 -12.41
N GLU A 388 8.45 18.07 -13.33
CA GLU A 388 8.21 16.64 -13.13
C GLU A 388 9.10 16.08 -12.01
N CYS A 389 8.49 15.33 -11.10
CA CYS A 389 9.18 14.62 -10.03
C CYS A 389 9.86 13.36 -10.55
N LEU A 390 11.17 13.29 -10.48
CA LEU A 390 11.96 12.09 -10.76
C LEU A 390 12.48 11.50 -9.45
N VAL A 391 12.48 10.17 -9.36
CA VAL A 391 12.82 9.45 -8.12
C VAL A 391 13.90 8.42 -8.35
N LYS A 392 14.83 8.33 -7.40
CA LYS A 392 15.85 7.29 -7.33
C LYS A 392 16.01 6.80 -5.89
N GLY A 393 16.13 5.50 -5.71
CA GLY A 393 16.32 4.90 -4.39
C GLY A 393 16.00 3.41 -4.34
N PRO A 394 16.27 2.75 -3.21
CA PRO A 394 16.06 1.30 -3.06
C PRO A 394 14.57 0.92 -3.01
N THR A 395 13.70 1.90 -2.89
CA THR A 395 12.24 1.74 -2.87
C THR A 395 11.60 1.84 -4.26
N VAL A 396 12.38 2.05 -5.32
CA VAL A 396 11.88 2.03 -6.70
C VAL A 396 11.66 0.58 -7.14
N PHE A 397 10.51 0.30 -7.73
CA PHE A 397 10.05 -1.04 -8.13
C PHE A 397 11.02 -1.75 -9.08
N MET A 398 10.84 -3.06 -9.21
CA MET A 398 11.69 -3.89 -10.04
C MET A 398 11.34 -3.75 -11.53
N GLU A 399 10.07 -4.00 -11.88
CA GLU A 399 9.57 -3.99 -13.25
C GLU A 399 8.03 -3.98 -13.31
N TYR A 400 7.48 -3.70 -14.48
CA TYR A 400 6.10 -4.08 -14.81
C TYR A 400 6.05 -5.51 -15.34
N LYS A 401 5.25 -6.36 -14.70
CA LYS A 401 5.11 -7.78 -15.04
C LYS A 401 4.78 -7.99 -16.52
N ASN A 402 5.63 -8.78 -17.19
CA ASN A 402 5.48 -9.11 -18.61
C ASN A 402 5.40 -7.87 -19.55
N ASN A 403 5.96 -6.73 -19.16
CA ASN A 403 5.88 -5.49 -19.94
C ASN A 403 7.21 -4.71 -19.92
N GLN A 404 8.20 -5.22 -20.66
CA GLN A 404 9.54 -4.63 -20.72
C GLN A 404 9.54 -3.23 -21.36
N THR A 405 8.67 -3.00 -22.36
CA THR A 405 8.55 -1.69 -23.02
C THR A 405 8.11 -0.61 -22.05
N GLU A 406 7.05 -0.85 -21.28
CA GLU A 406 6.58 0.10 -20.26
C GLU A 406 7.57 0.23 -19.11
N THR A 407 8.26 -0.86 -18.74
CA THR A 407 9.33 -0.79 -17.74
C THR A 407 10.45 0.12 -18.21
N ALA A 408 10.93 -0.06 -19.41
CA ALA A 408 12.00 0.80 -19.98
C ALA A 408 11.54 2.27 -20.09
N SER A 409 10.31 2.51 -20.51
CA SER A 409 9.76 3.86 -20.68
C SER A 409 9.49 4.59 -19.35
N ALA A 410 9.36 3.85 -18.25
CA ALA A 410 9.20 4.45 -16.91
C ALA A 410 10.50 5.07 -16.38
N PHE A 411 11.64 4.73 -16.97
CA PHE A 411 12.95 5.20 -16.51
C PHE A 411 13.64 6.06 -17.55
N ARG A 412 14.38 7.06 -17.06
CA ARG A 412 15.33 7.85 -17.84
C ARG A 412 16.62 8.03 -17.04
N ASP A 413 17.74 7.59 -17.58
CA ASP A 413 19.07 7.68 -16.95
C ASP A 413 19.11 7.11 -15.52
N GLY A 414 18.33 6.04 -15.28
CA GLY A 414 18.21 5.38 -14.00
C GLY A 414 17.31 6.10 -12.99
N TRP A 415 16.58 7.14 -13.41
CA TRP A 415 15.54 7.81 -12.64
C TRP A 415 14.15 7.31 -13.04
N LEU A 416 13.30 7.02 -12.08
CA LEU A 416 11.88 6.78 -12.30
C LEU A 416 11.19 8.11 -12.61
N CYS A 417 10.54 8.20 -13.77
CA CYS A 417 9.68 9.32 -14.16
C CYS A 417 8.29 9.09 -13.54
N THR A 418 7.90 9.89 -12.54
CA THR A 418 6.64 9.66 -11.84
C THR A 418 5.41 10.14 -12.63
N GLY A 419 5.61 11.10 -13.53
CA GLY A 419 4.54 11.82 -14.20
C GLY A 419 3.79 12.80 -13.30
N ASP A 420 4.16 12.92 -12.03
CA ASP A 420 3.60 13.88 -11.10
C ASP A 420 4.38 15.20 -11.13
N VAL A 421 3.69 16.32 -11.02
CA VAL A 421 4.26 17.66 -11.03
C VAL A 421 4.35 18.17 -9.59
N VAL A 422 5.53 18.66 -9.23
CA VAL A 422 5.82 19.15 -7.87
C VAL A 422 6.56 20.49 -7.94
N LYS A 423 6.49 21.24 -6.84
CA LYS A 423 7.40 22.37 -6.58
C LYS A 423 8.07 22.20 -5.22
N VAL A 424 9.23 22.81 -5.08
CA VAL A 424 10.05 22.74 -3.84
C VAL A 424 10.31 24.15 -3.34
N ASP A 425 10.21 24.37 -2.02
CA ASP A 425 10.57 25.63 -1.42
C ASP A 425 12.05 25.69 -0.97
N GLU A 426 12.47 26.84 -0.44
CA GLU A 426 13.83 27.08 0.05
C GLU A 426 14.22 26.16 1.22
N ASP A 427 13.24 25.68 2.00
CA ASP A 427 13.44 24.75 3.11
C ASP A 427 13.48 23.28 2.65
N GLY A 428 13.28 23.00 1.35
CA GLY A 428 13.29 21.66 0.76
C GLY A 428 12.00 20.86 1.00
N TYR A 429 10.88 21.53 1.28
CA TYR A 429 9.55 20.90 1.32
C TYR A 429 8.93 20.86 -0.07
N PHE A 430 8.21 19.79 -0.34
CA PHE A 430 7.56 19.53 -1.61
C PHE A 430 6.05 19.73 -1.54
N TRP A 431 5.48 20.27 -2.59
CA TRP A 431 4.04 20.34 -2.86
C TRP A 431 3.73 19.62 -4.15
N LEU A 432 2.76 18.71 -4.10
CA LEU A 432 2.19 18.10 -5.29
C LEU A 432 1.22 19.10 -5.91
N THR A 433 1.49 19.52 -7.14
CA THR A 433 0.69 20.52 -7.86
C THR A 433 -0.17 19.92 -8.97
N GLY A 434 0.11 18.69 -9.43
CA GLY A 434 -0.70 17.99 -10.42
C GLY A 434 -0.05 16.76 -10.99
N ARG A 435 -0.65 16.28 -12.08
CA ARG A 435 -0.07 15.22 -12.93
C ARG A 435 0.11 15.70 -14.34
N LYS A 436 1.24 15.42 -14.94
CA LYS A 436 1.62 15.87 -16.28
C LYS A 436 0.58 15.51 -17.34
N LYS A 437 -0.07 14.36 -17.22
CA LYS A 437 -1.10 13.87 -18.16
C LYS A 437 -2.52 14.35 -17.84
N GLU A 438 -2.76 14.88 -16.65
CA GLU A 438 -4.07 15.35 -16.19
C GLU A 438 -4.21 16.86 -16.25
N LEU A 439 -3.12 17.59 -16.55
CA LEU A 439 -3.14 19.03 -16.68
C LEU A 439 -4.10 19.47 -17.80
N ILE A 440 -5.06 20.33 -17.45
CA ILE A 440 -6.01 20.91 -18.37
C ILE A 440 -5.32 22.04 -19.15
N LYS A 441 -5.15 21.84 -20.45
CA LYS A 441 -4.57 22.88 -21.33
C LYS A 441 -5.67 23.85 -21.76
N TYR A 442 -5.65 25.07 -21.24
CA TYR A 442 -6.60 26.11 -21.59
C TYR A 442 -5.90 27.39 -22.01
N LYS A 443 -6.05 27.78 -23.28
CA LYS A 443 -5.48 29.02 -23.87
C LYS A 443 -3.98 29.21 -23.56
N GLY A 444 -3.20 28.15 -23.62
CA GLY A 444 -1.74 28.17 -23.36
C GLY A 444 -1.36 28.03 -21.87
N ASN A 445 -2.32 28.04 -20.95
CA ASN A 445 -2.09 27.76 -19.53
C ASN A 445 -2.30 26.26 -19.23
N GLN A 446 -1.53 25.76 -18.28
CA GLN A 446 -1.71 24.43 -17.70
C GLN A 446 -2.39 24.60 -16.34
N ILE A 447 -3.62 24.09 -16.21
CA ILE A 447 -4.42 24.18 -15.00
C ILE A 447 -4.46 22.78 -14.37
N ALA A 448 -4.05 22.66 -13.12
CA ALA A 448 -4.15 21.42 -12.40
C ALA A 448 -5.60 21.18 -11.92
N PRO A 449 -6.22 20.02 -12.20
CA PRO A 449 -7.55 19.69 -11.67
C PRO A 449 -7.65 19.87 -10.16
N VAL A 450 -6.62 19.49 -9.42
CA VAL A 450 -6.50 19.62 -7.96
C VAL A 450 -6.72 21.07 -7.46
N GLU A 451 -6.35 22.06 -8.24
CA GLU A 451 -6.55 23.48 -7.89
C GLU A 451 -8.02 23.87 -7.95
N LEU A 452 -8.74 23.41 -8.98
CA LEU A 452 -10.17 23.60 -9.12
C LEU A 452 -10.96 22.82 -8.07
N GLU A 453 -10.58 21.57 -7.81
CA GLU A 453 -11.15 20.73 -6.77
C GLU A 453 -11.00 21.37 -5.38
N ALA A 454 -9.84 21.95 -5.08
CA ALA A 454 -9.59 22.65 -3.82
C ALA A 454 -10.53 23.87 -3.63
N ILE A 455 -10.80 24.62 -4.70
CA ILE A 455 -11.75 25.74 -4.66
C ILE A 455 -13.17 25.23 -4.38
N LEU A 456 -13.62 24.17 -5.05
CA LEU A 456 -14.92 23.55 -4.82
C LEU A 456 -15.05 23.02 -3.39
N LEU A 457 -14.04 22.31 -2.89
CA LEU A 457 -13.99 21.75 -1.53
C LEU A 457 -13.95 22.82 -0.43
N SER A 458 -13.58 24.08 -0.76
CA SER A 458 -13.64 25.19 0.19
C SER A 458 -15.08 25.57 0.57
N HIS A 459 -16.06 25.21 -0.25
CA HIS A 459 -17.47 25.49 0.03
C HIS A 459 -18.00 24.58 1.16
N PRO A 460 -18.72 25.12 2.17
CA PRO A 460 -19.15 24.33 3.34
C PRO A 460 -20.04 23.12 3.04
N LEU A 461 -20.81 23.16 1.94
CA LEU A 461 -21.74 22.11 1.54
C LEU A 461 -21.10 21.06 0.59
N VAL A 462 -19.88 21.30 0.10
CA VAL A 462 -19.17 20.36 -0.78
C VAL A 462 -18.38 19.39 0.08
N MET A 463 -18.67 18.11 -0.06
CA MET A 463 -18.01 17.02 0.69
C MET A 463 -16.92 16.35 -0.15
N ASP A 464 -17.07 16.33 -1.48
CA ASP A 464 -16.11 15.77 -2.43
C ASP A 464 -16.23 16.48 -3.77
N ALA A 465 -15.13 16.58 -4.52
CA ALA A 465 -15.08 17.20 -5.83
C ALA A 465 -14.05 16.49 -6.71
N GLY A 466 -14.37 16.29 -7.96
CA GLY A 466 -13.46 15.75 -8.98
C GLY A 466 -13.63 16.51 -10.29
N GLU A 467 -12.51 16.94 -10.89
CA GLU A 467 -12.49 17.69 -12.15
C GLU A 467 -11.92 16.83 -13.28
N ARG A 468 -12.51 16.93 -14.47
CA ARG A 468 -12.05 16.23 -15.66
C ARG A 468 -12.07 17.15 -16.87
N ALA A 469 -10.97 17.26 -17.59
CA ALA A 469 -10.92 17.96 -18.87
C ALA A 469 -11.87 17.28 -19.88
N ARG A 470 -12.74 18.09 -20.50
CA ARG A 470 -13.53 17.69 -21.67
C ARG A 470 -13.02 18.47 -22.88
N SER A 471 -12.59 17.76 -23.94
CA SER A 471 -12.30 18.43 -25.20
C SER A 471 -13.61 18.89 -25.83
N TYR A 472 -13.83 20.22 -25.94
CA TYR A 472 -14.85 20.77 -26.81
C TYR A 472 -14.39 20.62 -28.25
N ARG A 473 -15.18 19.95 -29.10
CA ARG A 473 -15.07 20.12 -30.55
C ARG A 473 -15.87 21.39 -30.89
N GLU A 474 -15.37 22.18 -31.83
CA GLU A 474 -16.05 23.43 -32.29
C GLU A 474 -17.47 23.22 -32.83
N GLU A 475 -17.88 21.95 -33.01
CA GLU A 475 -19.24 21.55 -33.47
C GLU A 475 -20.31 21.54 -32.36
N ASP A 476 -19.95 21.76 -31.11
CA ASP A 476 -20.87 21.73 -29.95
C ASP A 476 -21.31 23.13 -29.45
N THR A 477 -21.21 24.17 -30.25
CA THR A 477 -21.83 25.45 -29.92
C THR A 477 -23.33 25.39 -30.21
N PRO A 478 -24.22 25.50 -29.21
CA PRO A 478 -25.64 25.74 -29.49
C PRO A 478 -25.78 27.14 -30.13
N ASP A 479 -26.57 27.22 -31.20
CA ASP A 479 -27.01 28.47 -31.85
C ASP A 479 -27.72 29.45 -30.87
#